data_e4d9c4d5f705db09f7c30be8a202ef54
#
_entry.id   e4d9c4d5f705db09f7c30be8a202ef54
#
_cell.length_a   1.000
_cell.length_b   1.000
_cell.length_c   1.000
_cell.angle_alpha   90.00
_cell.angle_beta   90.00
_cell.angle_gamma   90.00
#
_symmetry.space_group_name_H-M   'P 1'
#
loop_
_entity.id
_entity.type
_entity.pdbx_description
1 polymer ?
#
loop_
_entity_poly.entity_id
_entity_poly.type
_entity_poly.pdbx_seq_one_letter_code
_entity_poly.pdbx_strand_id
1 'polypeptide(L)'
;MPVIARVAVQAAPRAIDKVYDYLLPQDMAAQVGCRVLVPFGRGNRTSEGIILTRTPGEKMPGLKPLLSVLDRGPVLDGDGIALALWLRQRYFCTLFEAVKTILPAG
;
A
#
# COMPACT_ATOMS: atom_id res chain seq x y z
N MET A 1 -10.37 18.30 0.53
CA MET A 1 -9.04 18.17 1.12
C MET A 1 -8.35 16.93 0.53
N PRO A 2 -7.09 17.03 0.13
CA PRO A 2 -6.39 15.86 -0.42
C PRO A 2 -6.31 14.72 0.58
N VAL A 3 -6.33 13.49 0.08
CA VAL A 3 -6.19 12.28 0.90
C VAL A 3 -4.85 11.63 0.57
N ILE A 4 -4.10 11.28 1.60
CA ILE A 4 -2.82 10.60 1.46
C ILE A 4 -3.01 9.15 1.87
N ALA A 5 -2.59 8.23 0.99
CA ALA A 5 -2.62 6.80 1.25
C ALA A 5 -1.23 6.30 1.61
N ARG A 6 -1.11 5.58 2.72
CA ARG A 6 0.09 4.85 3.06
C ARG A 6 0.03 3.46 2.48
N VAL A 7 1.06 3.08 1.75
CA VAL A 7 1.04 1.87 0.92
C VAL A 7 2.26 1.01 1.21
N ALA A 8 2.04 -0.28 1.44
CA ALA A 8 3.09 -1.29 1.43
C ALA A 8 3.29 -1.73 -0.01
N VAL A 9 4.49 -1.55 -0.56
CA VAL A 9 4.78 -1.73 -1.98
C VAL A 9 5.56 -3.02 -2.21
N GLN A 10 5.11 -3.82 -3.18
CA GLN A 10 5.72 -5.11 -3.52
C GLN A 10 7.20 -4.96 -3.91
N ALA A 11 7.52 -3.92 -4.68
CA ALA A 11 8.88 -3.72 -5.18
C ALA A 11 9.87 -3.27 -4.12
N ALA A 12 9.39 -2.89 -2.89
CA ALA A 12 10.27 -2.42 -1.84
C ALA A 12 11.16 -3.56 -1.34
N PRO A 13 12.49 -3.40 -1.35
CA PRO A 13 13.39 -4.45 -0.86
C PRO A 13 13.35 -4.55 0.67
N ARG A 14 13.72 -5.72 1.19
CA ARG A 14 13.72 -5.95 2.65
C ARG A 14 14.56 -4.95 3.42
N ALA A 15 15.68 -4.53 2.85
CA ALA A 15 16.59 -3.59 3.51
C ALA A 15 15.96 -2.22 3.77
N ILE A 16 14.97 -1.85 2.96
CA ILE A 16 14.26 -0.57 3.10
C ILE A 16 12.75 -0.78 3.14
N ASP A 17 12.32 -1.88 3.78
CA ASP A 17 10.90 -2.24 3.92
C ASP A 17 10.21 -1.24 4.83
N LYS A 18 9.60 -0.25 4.23
CA LYS A 18 8.82 0.78 4.91
C LYS A 18 7.58 1.08 4.07
N VAL A 19 6.66 1.81 4.65
CA VAL A 19 5.49 2.28 3.93
C VAL A 19 5.84 3.57 3.18
N TYR A 20 5.13 3.80 2.08
CA TYR A 20 5.33 4.96 1.22
C TYR A 20 4.03 5.71 1.08
N ASP A 21 4.11 7.04 1.04
CA ASP A 21 2.94 7.90 0.93
C ASP A 21 2.67 8.22 -0.53
N TYR A 22 1.38 8.14 -0.90
CA TYR A 22 0.90 8.47 -2.24
C TYR A 22 -0.33 9.35 -2.15
N LEU A 23 -0.53 10.18 -3.15
CA LEU A 23 -1.74 10.98 -3.26
C LEU A 23 -2.87 10.11 -3.80
N LEU A 24 -4.01 10.11 -3.12
CA LEU A 24 -5.21 9.43 -3.60
C LEU A 24 -5.99 10.40 -4.49
N PRO A 25 -6.13 10.11 -5.81
CA PRO A 25 -6.92 10.98 -6.69
C PRO A 25 -8.37 11.04 -6.24
N GLN A 26 -8.99 12.21 -6.37
CA GLN A 26 -10.38 12.45 -5.91
C GLN A 26 -11.39 11.52 -6.56
N ASP A 27 -11.16 11.15 -7.81
CA ASP A 27 -12.08 10.31 -8.58
C ASP A 27 -11.84 8.82 -8.39
N MET A 28 -10.87 8.45 -7.54
CA MET A 28 -10.51 7.05 -7.30
C MET A 28 -11.11 6.56 -6.01
N ALA A 29 -11.97 5.54 -6.09
CA ALA A 29 -12.61 4.93 -4.92
C ALA A 29 -11.72 3.82 -4.36
N ALA A 30 -10.67 4.18 -3.64
CA ALA A 30 -9.75 3.24 -3.02
C ALA A 30 -9.86 3.32 -1.50
N GLN A 31 -9.98 2.18 -0.85
CA GLN A 31 -10.15 2.07 0.61
C GLN A 31 -8.93 1.38 1.23
N VAL A 32 -8.79 1.55 2.55
CA VAL A 32 -7.81 0.78 3.33
C VAL A 32 -8.05 -0.71 3.08
N GLY A 33 -6.97 -1.44 2.78
CA GLY A 33 -7.05 -2.86 2.48
C GLY A 33 -7.19 -3.20 1.00
N CYS A 34 -7.37 -2.20 0.13
CA CYS A 34 -7.41 -2.43 -1.31
C CYS A 34 -6.01 -2.59 -1.88
N ARG A 35 -5.88 -3.45 -2.88
CA ARG A 35 -4.66 -3.50 -3.69
C ARG A 35 -4.71 -2.40 -4.73
N VAL A 36 -3.57 -1.78 -4.95
CA VAL A 36 -3.43 -0.66 -5.89
C VAL A 36 -2.18 -0.82 -6.74
N LEU A 37 -2.12 -0.09 -7.84
CA LEU A 37 -0.90 0.07 -8.62
C LEU A 37 -0.33 1.45 -8.33
N VAL A 38 0.98 1.49 -8.09
CA VAL A 38 1.69 2.72 -7.73
C VAL A 38 2.96 2.86 -8.55
N PRO A 39 3.41 4.10 -8.83
CA PRO A 39 4.74 4.32 -9.37
C PRO A 39 5.76 4.12 -8.24
N PHE A 40 6.83 3.41 -8.51
CA PHE A 40 7.84 3.12 -7.49
C PHE A 40 9.25 3.11 -8.07
N GLY A 41 10.16 3.69 -7.30
CA GLY A 41 11.57 3.65 -7.61
C GLY A 41 11.98 4.57 -8.75
N ARG A 42 13.23 4.40 -9.18
CA ARG A 42 13.79 5.19 -10.27
C ARG A 42 13.09 4.82 -11.57
N GLY A 43 12.62 5.84 -12.32
CA GLY A 43 11.87 5.63 -13.56
C GLY A 43 10.39 5.35 -13.34
N ASN A 44 9.91 5.43 -12.11
CA ASN A 44 8.47 5.27 -11.78
C ASN A 44 7.86 4.00 -12.38
N ARG A 45 8.50 2.88 -12.14
CA ARG A 45 7.96 1.59 -12.58
C ARG A 45 6.69 1.28 -11.82
N THR A 46 5.73 0.68 -12.50
CA THR A 46 4.48 0.26 -11.87
C THR A 46 4.71 -0.91 -10.94
N SER A 47 4.22 -0.79 -9.71
CA SER A 47 4.28 -1.87 -8.72
C SER A 47 2.94 -2.03 -8.03
N GLU A 48 2.62 -3.25 -7.60
CA GLU A 48 1.46 -3.50 -6.76
C GLU A 48 1.75 -3.08 -5.33
N GLY A 49 0.72 -2.59 -4.64
CA GLY A 49 0.79 -2.25 -3.23
C GLY A 49 -0.53 -2.48 -2.54
N ILE A 50 -0.53 -2.35 -1.21
CA ILE A 50 -1.73 -2.45 -0.36
C ILE A 50 -1.86 -1.15 0.43
N ILE A 51 -3.04 -0.56 0.43
CA ILE A 51 -3.30 0.64 1.24
C ILE A 51 -3.44 0.22 2.70
N LEU A 52 -2.59 0.79 3.56
CA LEU A 52 -2.61 0.53 5.00
C LEU A 52 -3.40 1.60 5.76
N THR A 53 -3.29 2.86 5.34
CA THR A 53 -4.02 3.97 5.96
C THR A 53 -4.43 4.99 4.92
N ARG A 54 -5.47 5.74 5.23
CA ARG A 54 -5.92 6.92 4.48
C ARG A 54 -6.07 8.06 5.46
N THR A 55 -5.41 9.17 5.18
CA THR A 55 -5.52 10.36 6.05
C THR A 55 -5.66 11.60 5.20
N PRO A 56 -6.50 12.57 5.61
CA PRO A 56 -6.47 13.88 4.97
C PRO A 56 -5.12 14.54 5.23
N GLY A 57 -4.60 15.22 4.23
CA GLY A 57 -3.31 15.87 4.38
C GLY A 57 -3.08 16.90 3.30
N GLU A 58 -2.02 17.67 3.44
CA GLU A 58 -1.67 18.65 2.44
C GLU A 58 -0.86 18.00 1.32
N LYS A 59 -1.08 18.48 0.10
CA LYS A 59 -0.33 18.03 -1.05
C LYS A 59 1.10 18.52 -0.93
N MET A 60 2.03 17.58 -0.76
CA MET A 60 3.45 17.89 -0.62
C MET A 60 4.20 17.75 -1.94
N PRO A 61 5.25 18.56 -2.18
CA PRO A 61 6.07 18.39 -3.37
C PRO A 61 6.66 16.98 -3.45
N GLY A 62 6.63 16.39 -4.63
CA GLY A 62 7.19 15.06 -4.86
C GLY A 62 6.26 13.91 -4.52
N LEU A 63 5.06 14.19 -3.98
CA LEU A 63 4.08 13.15 -3.68
C LEU A 63 3.43 12.68 -4.97
N LYS A 64 3.61 11.40 -5.29
CA LYS A 64 3.09 10.82 -6.53
C LYS A 64 1.67 10.28 -6.31
N PRO A 65 0.81 10.31 -7.34
CA PRO A 65 -0.54 9.74 -7.20
C PRO A 65 -0.53 8.22 -7.36
N LEU A 66 -1.53 7.56 -6.77
CA LEU A 66 -1.86 6.19 -7.10
C LEU A 66 -2.26 6.11 -8.57
N LEU A 67 -1.91 5.01 -9.24
CA LEU A 67 -2.22 4.83 -10.66
C LEU A 67 -3.60 4.22 -10.86
N SER A 68 -3.93 3.18 -10.11
CA SER A 68 -5.24 2.53 -10.20
C SER A 68 -5.51 1.71 -8.96
N VAL A 69 -6.80 1.38 -8.75
CA VAL A 69 -7.22 0.47 -7.70
C VAL A 69 -7.61 -0.88 -8.35
N LEU A 70 -7.15 -1.98 -7.75
CA LEU A 70 -7.33 -3.31 -8.32
C LEU A 70 -8.57 -4.03 -7.79
N ASP A 71 -9.09 -3.61 -6.64
CA ASP A 71 -10.20 -4.27 -5.97
C ASP A 71 -11.39 -3.33 -5.82
N ARG A 72 -12.61 -3.88 -5.91
CA ARG A 72 -13.83 -3.10 -5.70
C ARG A 72 -14.06 -2.75 -4.23
N GLY A 73 -13.45 -3.51 -3.33
CA GLY A 73 -13.49 -3.28 -1.90
C GLY A 73 -12.28 -3.86 -1.23
N PRO A 74 -12.13 -3.66 0.10
CA PRO A 74 -10.95 -4.13 0.81
C PRO A 74 -10.82 -5.66 0.73
N VAL A 75 -9.61 -6.14 0.44
CA VAL A 75 -9.27 -7.57 0.52
C VAL A 75 -8.58 -7.89 1.84
N LEU A 76 -8.24 -6.87 2.61
CA LEU A 76 -7.57 -7.00 3.90
C LEU A 76 -8.24 -6.03 4.88
N ASP A 77 -8.70 -6.52 6.02
CA ASP A 77 -9.30 -5.68 7.06
C ASP A 77 -8.24 -5.26 8.10
N GLY A 78 -8.69 -4.51 9.13
CA GLY A 78 -7.79 -4.04 10.18
C GLY A 78 -7.10 -5.18 10.93
N ASP A 79 -7.79 -6.29 11.17
CA ASP A 79 -7.20 -7.47 11.81
C ASP A 79 -6.15 -8.11 10.92
N GLY A 80 -6.40 -8.17 9.62
CA GLY A 80 -5.43 -8.67 8.66
C GLY A 80 -4.18 -7.81 8.59
N ILE A 81 -4.34 -6.49 8.64
CA ILE A 81 -3.21 -5.56 8.66
C ILE A 81 -2.38 -5.76 9.93
N ALA A 82 -3.04 -5.88 11.08
CA ALA A 82 -2.36 -6.13 12.35
C ALA A 82 -1.59 -7.45 12.32
N LEU A 83 -2.16 -8.50 11.73
CA LEU A 83 -1.50 -9.79 11.57
C LEU A 83 -0.27 -9.67 10.67
N ALA A 84 -0.37 -8.91 9.57
CA ALA A 84 0.75 -8.71 8.66
C ALA A 84 1.91 -7.98 9.35
N LEU A 85 1.61 -6.96 10.16
CA LEU A 85 2.63 -6.26 10.94
C LEU A 85 3.32 -7.19 11.94
N TRP A 86 2.52 -8.05 12.59
CA TRP A 86 3.04 -9.04 13.53
C TRP A 86 3.96 -10.04 12.82
N LEU A 87 3.55 -10.56 11.65
CA LEU A 87 4.35 -11.49 10.86
C LEU A 87 5.68 -10.88 10.45
N ARG A 88 5.68 -9.61 10.02
CA ARG A 88 6.91 -8.93 9.64
C ARG A 88 7.90 -8.86 10.79
N GLN A 89 7.41 -8.63 12.01
CA GLN A 89 8.28 -8.55 13.20
C GLN A 89 8.84 -9.91 13.61
N ARG A 90 8.08 -10.98 13.38
CA ARG A 90 8.46 -12.33 13.83
C ARG A 90 9.31 -13.07 12.80
N TYR A 91 9.14 -12.75 11.52
CA TYR A 91 9.79 -13.48 10.43
C TYR A 91 10.55 -12.51 9.55
N PHE A 92 11.58 -13.03 8.88
CA PHE A 92 12.38 -12.22 7.97
C PHE A 92 11.67 -12.09 6.62
N CYS A 93 10.69 -11.17 6.57
CA CYS A 93 9.94 -10.90 5.37
C CYS A 93 9.56 -9.41 5.30
N THR A 94 9.20 -8.92 4.12
CA THR A 94 8.68 -7.57 3.98
C THR A 94 7.22 -7.52 4.42
N LEU A 95 6.72 -6.32 4.69
CA LEU A 95 5.32 -6.14 5.01
C LEU A 95 4.41 -6.62 3.88
N PHE A 96 4.79 -6.34 2.62
CA PHE A 96 4.01 -6.80 1.48
C PHE A 96 3.99 -8.33 1.40
N GLU A 97 5.13 -9.00 1.63
CA GLU A 97 5.20 -10.46 1.67
C GLU A 97 4.28 -11.04 2.76
N ALA A 98 4.27 -10.39 3.94
CA ALA A 98 3.39 -10.82 5.03
C ALA A 98 1.93 -10.69 4.63
N VAL A 99 1.54 -9.59 3.99
CA VAL A 99 0.18 -9.40 3.49
C VAL A 99 -0.19 -10.49 2.49
N LYS A 100 0.68 -10.79 1.53
CA LYS A 100 0.40 -11.82 0.53
C LYS A 100 0.23 -13.20 1.13
N THR A 101 0.89 -13.47 2.27
CA THR A 101 0.73 -14.74 2.98
C THR A 101 -0.68 -14.89 3.56
N ILE A 102 -1.27 -13.78 4.00
CA ILE A 102 -2.61 -13.77 4.63
C ILE A 102 -3.72 -13.83 3.59
N LEU A 103 -3.53 -13.19 2.43
CA LEU A 103 -4.56 -13.11 1.40
C LEU A 103 -4.80 -14.48 0.77
N PRO A 104 -6.07 -14.78 0.41
CA PRO A 104 -6.36 -16.02 -0.31
C PRO A 104 -5.63 -16.06 -1.65
N ALA A 105 -5.28 -17.26 -2.09
CA ALA A 105 -4.69 -17.48 -3.39
C ALA A 105 -5.72 -17.14 -4.48
N GLY A 106 -5.27 -16.45 -5.52
CA GLY A 106 -6.19 -16.13 -6.62
C GLY A 106 -6.07 -14.77 -7.20
#